data_ba9fb3b1910264e3e70454313eba53a1
#
_entry.id   ba9fb3b1910264e3e70454313eba53a1
#
_cell.length_a   1.000
_cell.length_b   1.000
_cell.length_c   1.000
_cell.angle_alpha   90.00
_cell.angle_beta   90.00
_cell.angle_gamma   90.00
#
_symmetry.space_group_name_H-M   'P 1'
#
loop_
_entity.id
_entity.type
_entity.pdbx_description
1 polymer ?
#
loop_
_entity_poly.entity_id
_entity_poly.type
_entity_poly.pdbx_seq_one_letter_code
_entity_poly.pdbx_strand_id
1 'polypeptide(L)'
;DTLRFVWMQVDQNLFKPGSTGSLLFAAESRFGGAGFQGGFDIASITQSSAAASSPATARPRHRSSALATDPPRPLPPTALTHRVDDTMMWVDLARPLAPGESAVFDLRYAFNVPEHGADRMGREGSLYEIAQWYPRMAVYDDVHGWNTDPYLGQGEFYLEYGTIDYEVTVPAGYIVAGSGVLQNPEQVLTPAQRARLAAAVKSDTAMAIVTADELASGAARPRSDGTLTWRFHADQVRDAAWAASPDYVWDACGWNGILAQAYYRSDARPTWEDAAKMSRFSIQEYSTRWFQYPYPQISAIEGPVSGMEYPMVAMEAPAEDKDELYNVITHEIGHMWYPMTVGSDERRYAWMDEGFNTFINTFSEQDYWKRDDSDKRRSEIRFVTSLDQGPTPQPIMTPANRYRNDENLGALAYEKPSIMLLALRNKVLGPEVFDTAFREYTRRWAFKHPQPADFFRTIEEVSGRDLSWFWRGFFYTTAALDQSVESVKQSSDSSSLVTIRNLGPAVMPVELELSLANGTTTTVKLPVEIWYNGNRFVYRNPPGPAVVGARVNPDELFPDVNPSNDAWTAAPSATP
;
A
#
# COMPACT_ATOMS: atom_id res chain seq x y z
N ASP A 1 -23.04 19.29 -8.62
CA ASP A 1 -24.16 19.50 -7.71
C ASP A 1 -23.83 20.60 -6.68
N THR A 2 -24.85 21.15 -6.05
CA THR A 2 -24.70 22.10 -4.94
C THR A 2 -24.69 21.33 -3.64
N LEU A 3 -23.59 21.41 -2.88
CA LEU A 3 -23.48 20.74 -1.58
C LEU A 3 -24.18 21.55 -0.49
N ARG A 4 -24.94 20.89 0.37
CA ARG A 4 -25.61 21.46 1.55
C ARG A 4 -25.01 20.96 2.86
N PHE A 5 -24.21 19.94 2.79
CA PHE A 5 -23.47 19.30 3.88
C PHE A 5 -22.18 18.69 3.35
N VAL A 6 -21.27 18.38 4.25
CA VAL A 6 -20.08 17.58 3.99
C VAL A 6 -19.98 16.44 5.00
N TRP A 7 -19.26 15.40 4.62
CA TRP A 7 -18.85 14.33 5.53
C TRP A 7 -17.38 14.46 5.86
N MET A 8 -17.04 14.21 7.11
CA MET A 8 -15.67 14.11 7.58
C MET A 8 -15.44 12.75 8.25
N GLN A 9 -14.27 12.19 8.06
CA GLN A 9 -13.80 10.99 8.76
C GLN A 9 -13.26 11.41 10.13
N VAL A 10 -13.68 10.69 11.17
CA VAL A 10 -13.30 10.89 12.57
C VAL A 10 -12.85 9.54 13.15
N ASP A 11 -11.83 8.94 12.53
CA ASP A 11 -11.43 7.53 12.71
C ASP A 11 -11.08 7.20 14.16
N GLN A 12 -10.56 8.16 14.93
CA GLN A 12 -10.32 7.99 16.37
C GLN A 12 -11.59 7.62 17.17
N ASN A 13 -12.77 7.84 16.62
CA ASN A 13 -14.03 7.41 17.26
C ASN A 13 -14.21 5.88 17.27
N LEU A 14 -13.37 5.14 16.53
CA LEU A 14 -13.25 3.68 16.67
C LEU A 14 -13.08 3.26 18.14
N PHE A 15 -12.38 4.06 18.93
CA PHE A 15 -12.06 3.81 20.35
C PHE A 15 -13.12 4.32 21.31
N LYS A 16 -14.20 4.94 20.84
CA LYS A 16 -15.30 5.35 21.72
C LYS A 16 -16.07 4.14 22.21
N PRO A 17 -16.45 4.11 23.50
CA PRO A 17 -17.37 3.10 24.02
C PRO A 17 -18.68 3.09 23.22
N GLY A 18 -19.08 1.90 22.75
CA GLY A 18 -20.31 1.73 21.96
C GLY A 18 -20.17 2.03 20.45
N SER A 19 -18.97 2.36 19.97
CA SER A 19 -18.71 2.40 18.52
C SER A 19 -18.87 1.00 17.91
N THR A 20 -19.15 0.94 16.60
CA THR A 20 -19.24 -0.34 15.87
C THR A 20 -17.96 -1.16 16.05
N GLY A 21 -16.79 -0.54 15.93
CA GLY A 21 -15.52 -1.19 16.18
C GLY A 21 -15.38 -1.73 17.60
N SER A 22 -15.81 -0.97 18.63
CA SER A 22 -15.75 -1.43 20.01
C SER A 22 -16.72 -2.59 20.32
N LEU A 23 -17.75 -2.78 19.51
CA LEU A 23 -18.71 -3.87 19.65
C LEU A 23 -18.30 -5.14 18.88
N LEU A 24 -17.63 -4.97 17.73
CA LEU A 24 -17.28 -6.07 16.83
C LEU A 24 -15.98 -6.78 17.23
N PHE A 25 -15.03 -6.06 17.81
CA PHE A 25 -13.70 -6.57 18.09
C PHE A 25 -13.42 -6.56 19.59
N ALA A 26 -12.77 -7.58 20.10
CA ALA A 26 -12.23 -7.58 21.45
C ALA A 26 -11.12 -6.53 21.58
N ALA A 27 -11.07 -5.81 22.72
CA ALA A 27 -10.11 -4.73 22.93
C ALA A 27 -8.66 -5.22 22.76
N GLU A 28 -8.38 -6.42 23.26
CA GLU A 28 -7.05 -7.05 23.23
C GLU A 28 -6.60 -7.45 21.82
N SER A 29 -7.55 -7.79 20.94
CA SER A 29 -7.23 -8.20 19.57
C SER A 29 -7.08 -7.02 18.61
N ARG A 30 -7.55 -5.82 19.00
CA ARG A 30 -7.52 -4.64 18.12
C ARG A 30 -6.34 -3.73 18.34
N PHE A 31 -5.98 -3.50 19.61
CA PHE A 31 -5.24 -2.28 19.95
C PHE A 31 -4.17 -2.47 21.02
N GLY A 32 -3.80 -3.68 21.36
CA GLY A 32 -2.76 -3.97 22.37
C GLY A 32 -3.02 -3.42 23.78
N GLY A 33 -4.02 -2.58 23.96
CA GLY A 33 -4.36 -1.93 25.22
C GLY A 33 -5.79 -2.20 25.68
N ALA A 34 -5.97 -3.11 26.63
CA ALA A 34 -7.27 -3.34 27.25
C ALA A 34 -7.78 -2.06 27.92
N GLY A 35 -8.97 -1.60 27.53
CA GLY A 35 -9.68 -0.51 28.18
C GLY A 35 -9.34 0.91 27.73
N PHE A 36 -8.55 1.10 26.65
CA PHE A 36 -8.37 2.43 26.09
C PHE A 36 -9.71 3.00 25.60
N GLN A 37 -10.02 4.20 26.02
CA GLN A 37 -11.18 4.97 25.62
C GLN A 37 -10.71 6.26 24.96
N GLY A 38 -10.84 6.32 23.63
CA GLY A 38 -10.41 7.44 22.82
C GLY A 38 -11.55 8.09 22.05
N GLY A 39 -11.22 8.61 20.91
CA GLY A 39 -12.11 9.33 20.01
C GLY A 39 -12.02 10.84 20.16
N PHE A 40 -12.50 11.53 19.15
CA PHE A 40 -12.50 12.99 19.13
C PHE A 40 -13.52 13.59 20.09
N ASP A 41 -13.06 14.58 20.86
CA ASP A 41 -13.88 15.54 21.56
C ASP A 41 -13.93 16.83 20.72
N ILE A 42 -15.02 17.02 19.97
CA ILE A 42 -15.19 18.15 19.05
C ILE A 42 -15.77 19.34 19.82
N ALA A 43 -14.93 20.31 20.13
CA ALA A 43 -15.33 21.51 20.88
C ALA A 43 -16.10 22.53 20.02
N SER A 44 -15.72 22.71 18.75
CA SER A 44 -16.43 23.62 17.84
C SER A 44 -16.10 23.33 16.37
N ILE A 45 -17.08 23.61 15.49
CA ILE A 45 -16.90 23.67 14.05
C ILE A 45 -17.54 24.98 13.56
N THR A 46 -16.79 25.75 12.77
CA THR A 46 -17.31 26.95 12.11
C THR A 46 -16.99 26.96 10.63
N GLN A 47 -17.84 27.60 9.84
CA GLN A 47 -17.61 27.84 8.41
C GLN A 47 -17.40 29.32 8.17
N SER A 48 -16.35 29.65 7.41
CA SER A 48 -16.12 30.97 6.85
C SER A 48 -16.05 30.92 5.32
N SER A 49 -16.19 32.06 4.65
CA SER A 49 -15.91 32.12 3.21
C SER A 49 -14.40 32.14 3.01
N ALA A 50 -13.92 31.39 2.01
CA ALA A 50 -12.53 31.55 1.59
C ALA A 50 -12.28 33.02 1.23
N ALA A 51 -11.22 33.62 1.75
CA ALA A 51 -10.72 34.88 1.22
C ALA A 51 -10.42 34.64 -0.26
N ALA A 52 -10.86 35.53 -1.15
CA ALA A 52 -10.59 35.38 -2.58
C ALA A 52 -9.08 35.25 -2.79
N SER A 53 -8.59 34.02 -2.95
CA SER A 53 -7.21 33.75 -3.30
C SER A 53 -7.00 34.29 -4.72
N SER A 54 -6.05 35.18 -4.91
CA SER A 54 -5.64 35.61 -6.25
C SER A 54 -5.22 34.37 -7.02
N PRO A 55 -5.74 34.13 -8.23
CA PRO A 55 -5.37 32.94 -8.99
C PRO A 55 -3.88 33.00 -9.35
N ALA A 56 -3.09 32.09 -8.82
CA ALA A 56 -1.74 31.86 -9.31
C ALA A 56 -1.84 31.42 -10.78
N THR A 57 -1.38 32.30 -11.68
CA THR A 57 -1.00 32.09 -13.09
C THR A 57 -1.92 31.21 -13.96
N ALA A 58 -3.11 31.68 -14.31
CA ALA A 58 -3.82 31.22 -15.50
C ALA A 58 -3.35 32.02 -16.74
N ARG A 59 -3.02 31.31 -17.83
CA ARG A 59 -2.72 31.89 -19.15
C ARG A 59 -3.85 32.82 -19.62
N PRO A 60 -3.56 33.93 -20.33
CA PRO A 60 -4.56 34.92 -20.69
C PRO A 60 -5.56 34.33 -21.70
N ARG A 61 -6.83 34.21 -21.32
CA ARG A 61 -7.95 34.11 -22.25
C ARG A 61 -8.59 35.48 -22.44
N HIS A 62 -8.97 35.80 -23.66
CA HIS A 62 -9.55 37.06 -24.08
C HIS A 62 -10.62 37.61 -23.14
N ARG A 63 -10.45 38.86 -22.72
CA ARG A 63 -11.40 39.63 -21.90
C ARG A 63 -12.65 39.93 -22.73
N SER A 64 -13.82 39.49 -22.25
CA SER A 64 -15.08 40.19 -22.43
C SER A 64 -15.29 41.06 -21.19
N SER A 65 -15.66 42.31 -21.40
CA SER A 65 -15.90 43.33 -20.38
C SER A 65 -17.17 43.00 -19.61
N ALA A 66 -17.01 42.37 -18.44
CA ALA A 66 -18.02 42.36 -17.41
C ALA A 66 -17.59 43.33 -16.29
N LEU A 67 -18.52 44.14 -15.82
CA LEU A 67 -18.36 45.10 -14.73
C LEU A 67 -17.72 44.39 -13.52
N ALA A 68 -16.59 44.93 -13.04
CA ALA A 68 -15.92 44.45 -11.82
C ALA A 68 -16.88 44.65 -10.63
N THR A 69 -17.50 43.57 -10.16
CA THR A 69 -18.09 43.54 -8.83
C THR A 69 -16.97 43.38 -7.81
N ASP A 70 -16.95 44.18 -6.77
CA ASP A 70 -16.04 44.04 -5.64
C ASP A 70 -16.02 42.57 -5.18
N PRO A 71 -14.83 42.02 -4.84
CA PRO A 71 -14.74 40.65 -4.29
C PRO A 71 -15.67 40.56 -3.07
N PRO A 72 -16.45 39.48 -2.93
CA PRO A 72 -17.37 39.33 -1.82
C PRO A 72 -16.61 39.47 -0.49
N ARG A 73 -17.13 40.34 0.38
CA ARG A 73 -16.55 40.55 1.72
C ARG A 73 -16.56 39.25 2.49
N PRO A 74 -15.42 38.84 3.13
CA PRO A 74 -15.41 37.64 3.94
C PRO A 74 -16.57 37.64 4.95
N LEU A 75 -17.34 36.56 4.95
CA LEU A 75 -18.42 36.38 5.95
C LEU A 75 -17.77 36.01 7.30
N PRO A 76 -18.31 36.50 8.41
CA PRO A 76 -17.87 36.12 9.74
C PRO A 76 -18.02 34.59 9.92
N PRO A 77 -17.16 33.94 10.73
CA PRO A 77 -17.31 32.51 11.04
C PRO A 77 -18.69 32.21 11.60
N THR A 78 -19.39 31.23 11.02
CA THR A 78 -20.72 30.77 11.44
C THR A 78 -20.59 29.40 12.07
N ALA A 79 -21.09 29.22 13.29
CA ALA A 79 -21.13 27.92 13.96
C ALA A 79 -22.00 26.94 13.17
N LEU A 80 -21.49 25.71 13.01
CA LEU A 80 -22.17 24.64 12.26
C LEU A 80 -22.77 23.59 13.19
N THR A 81 -23.93 23.08 12.80
CA THR A 81 -24.48 21.85 13.37
C THR A 81 -23.74 20.63 12.76
N HIS A 82 -23.46 19.68 13.61
CA HIS A 82 -22.87 18.40 13.18
C HIS A 82 -23.51 17.25 13.95
N ARG A 83 -23.42 16.07 13.38
CA ARG A 83 -23.77 14.81 14.03
C ARG A 83 -22.71 13.77 13.69
N VAL A 84 -22.33 12.98 14.67
CA VAL A 84 -21.37 11.90 14.53
C VAL A 84 -22.13 10.59 14.46
N ASP A 85 -21.81 9.79 13.45
CA ASP A 85 -22.28 8.43 13.27
C ASP A 85 -21.04 7.54 13.20
N ASP A 86 -20.71 6.91 14.31
CA ASP A 86 -19.51 6.10 14.48
C ASP A 86 -18.21 6.87 14.14
N THR A 87 -17.48 6.45 13.13
CA THR A 87 -16.26 7.11 12.64
C THR A 87 -16.50 8.13 11.54
N MET A 88 -17.76 8.46 11.26
CA MET A 88 -18.15 9.46 10.28
C MET A 88 -18.87 10.64 10.93
N MET A 89 -18.61 11.84 10.45
CA MET A 89 -19.22 13.07 10.94
C MET A 89 -19.89 13.84 9.79
N TRP A 90 -21.20 14.00 9.88
CA TRP A 90 -21.99 14.90 9.02
C TRP A 90 -21.89 16.33 9.54
N VAL A 91 -21.66 17.29 8.65
CA VAL A 91 -21.62 18.72 8.98
C VAL A 91 -22.54 19.49 8.03
N ASP A 92 -23.55 20.13 8.57
CA ASP A 92 -24.47 20.99 7.80
C ASP A 92 -23.75 22.29 7.41
N LEU A 93 -23.82 22.69 6.14
CA LEU A 93 -23.23 23.93 5.68
C LEU A 93 -24.15 25.12 6.04
N ALA A 94 -23.60 26.16 6.62
CA ALA A 94 -24.34 27.42 6.88
C ALA A 94 -24.81 28.07 5.56
N ARG A 95 -24.06 27.84 4.48
CA ARG A 95 -24.40 28.26 3.12
C ARG A 95 -24.12 27.10 2.16
N PRO A 96 -25.08 26.78 1.28
CA PRO A 96 -24.83 25.79 0.22
C PRO A 96 -23.62 26.18 -0.62
N LEU A 97 -22.80 25.21 -0.99
CA LEU A 97 -21.58 25.37 -1.80
C LEU A 97 -21.88 24.97 -3.25
N ALA A 98 -21.91 25.96 -4.14
CA ALA A 98 -22.11 25.72 -5.58
C ALA A 98 -20.83 25.19 -6.25
N PRO A 99 -20.93 24.54 -7.44
CA PRO A 99 -19.76 24.11 -8.19
C PRO A 99 -18.77 25.24 -8.43
N GLY A 100 -17.50 25.00 -8.11
CA GLY A 100 -16.41 25.97 -8.23
C GLY A 100 -16.26 26.94 -7.05
N GLU A 101 -17.14 26.88 -6.06
CA GLU A 101 -16.98 27.64 -4.82
C GLU A 101 -16.11 26.88 -3.81
N SER A 102 -15.56 27.61 -2.82
CA SER A 102 -14.77 27.07 -1.72
C SER A 102 -15.33 27.50 -0.37
N ALA A 103 -15.17 26.67 0.63
CA ALA A 103 -15.50 26.94 2.02
C ALA A 103 -14.27 26.65 2.91
N VAL A 104 -14.19 27.37 4.02
CA VAL A 104 -13.17 27.14 5.06
C VAL A 104 -13.87 26.66 6.32
N PHE A 105 -13.35 25.60 6.91
CA PHE A 105 -13.82 25.05 8.17
C PHE A 105 -12.74 25.23 9.23
N ASP A 106 -13.12 25.79 10.37
CA ASP A 106 -12.26 25.85 11.54
C ASP A 106 -12.82 24.86 12.59
N LEU A 107 -11.97 23.91 13.00
CA LEU A 107 -12.32 22.89 13.97
C LEU A 107 -11.44 23.03 15.22
N ARG A 108 -12.06 22.87 16.39
CA ARG A 108 -11.33 22.70 17.66
C ARG A 108 -11.71 21.35 18.25
N TYR A 109 -10.71 20.54 18.53
CA TYR A 109 -10.90 19.18 19.03
C TYR A 109 -9.74 18.75 19.93
N ALA A 110 -9.97 17.68 20.67
CA ALA A 110 -8.96 16.97 21.46
C ALA A 110 -9.19 15.45 21.35
N PHE A 111 -8.18 14.68 21.66
CA PHE A 111 -8.24 13.22 21.78
C PHE A 111 -7.16 12.72 22.75
N ASN A 112 -7.35 11.52 23.27
CA ASN A 112 -6.35 10.85 24.10
C ASN A 112 -5.41 10.00 23.24
N VAL A 113 -4.12 9.96 23.59
CA VAL A 113 -3.14 9.08 22.98
C VAL A 113 -2.98 7.83 23.85
N PRO A 114 -3.18 6.61 23.30
CA PRO A 114 -3.06 5.38 24.05
C PRO A 114 -1.62 5.06 24.42
N GLU A 115 -1.42 4.36 25.52
CA GLU A 115 -0.15 3.71 25.87
C GLU A 115 0.02 2.43 25.05
N HIS A 116 1.26 2.14 24.62
CA HIS A 116 1.65 0.93 23.88
C HIS A 116 1.00 0.75 22.49
N GLY A 117 0.55 1.83 21.87
CA GLY A 117 -0.07 1.78 20.56
C GLY A 117 -1.54 1.36 20.57
N ALA A 118 -2.31 1.92 19.71
CA ALA A 118 -3.67 1.53 19.43
C ALA A 118 -3.98 1.85 17.97
N ASP A 119 -3.89 0.85 17.13
CA ASP A 119 -4.10 0.94 15.70
C ASP A 119 -3.11 1.92 15.02
N ARG A 120 -3.44 3.18 14.86
CA ARG A 120 -2.66 4.16 14.07
C ARG A 120 -1.97 5.21 14.92
N MET A 121 -1.93 5.06 16.21
CA MET A 121 -1.19 5.94 17.11
C MET A 121 -0.86 5.26 18.41
N GLY A 122 0.13 5.80 19.12
CA GLY A 122 0.48 5.33 20.45
C GLY A 122 1.59 6.15 21.09
N ARG A 123 1.79 5.92 22.38
CA ARG A 123 2.95 6.39 23.10
C ARG A 123 3.61 5.25 23.87
N GLU A 124 4.90 5.29 23.94
CA GLU A 124 5.71 4.44 24.79
C GLU A 124 6.67 5.30 25.60
N GLY A 125 6.34 5.48 26.87
CA GLY A 125 7.03 6.44 27.71
C GLY A 125 6.93 7.88 27.18
N SER A 126 8.05 8.42 26.71
CA SER A 126 8.15 9.76 26.09
C SER A 126 8.13 9.74 24.57
N LEU A 127 8.05 8.60 23.94
CA LEU A 127 7.92 8.47 22.50
C LEU A 127 6.44 8.50 22.10
N TYR A 128 6.12 9.24 21.05
CA TYR A 128 4.79 9.36 20.47
C TYR A 128 4.84 9.10 18.96
N GLU A 129 3.91 8.29 18.45
CA GLU A 129 3.55 8.19 17.04
C GLU A 129 2.08 8.57 16.88
N ILE A 130 1.80 9.50 16.00
CA ILE A 130 0.48 10.14 15.92
C ILE A 130 0.01 10.22 14.48
N ALA A 131 -1.03 9.45 14.20
CA ALA A 131 -1.73 9.45 12.93
C ALA A 131 -3.24 9.51 13.12
N GLN A 132 -4.01 9.74 12.06
CA GLN A 132 -5.48 9.94 12.13
C GLN A 132 -5.89 11.00 13.18
N TRP A 133 -5.05 12.01 13.35
CA TRP A 133 -5.08 12.94 14.49
C TRP A 133 -5.97 14.18 14.26
N TYR A 134 -6.56 14.31 13.09
CA TYR A 134 -7.49 15.41 12.76
C TYR A 134 -8.68 14.90 11.95
N PRO A 135 -9.88 15.52 12.06
CA PRO A 135 -11.02 15.19 11.20
C PRO A 135 -10.68 15.47 9.73
N ARG A 136 -10.86 14.47 8.85
CA ARG A 136 -10.47 14.52 7.43
C ARG A 136 -11.71 14.55 6.54
N MET A 137 -11.67 15.33 5.45
CA MET A 137 -12.77 15.37 4.49
C MET A 137 -12.95 14.00 3.83
N ALA A 138 -14.17 13.47 3.84
CA ALA A 138 -14.50 12.26 3.10
C ALA A 138 -14.46 12.53 1.59
N VAL A 139 -14.08 11.51 0.80
CA VAL A 139 -14.08 11.61 -0.67
C VAL A 139 -15.52 11.70 -1.18
N TYR A 140 -15.74 12.61 -2.13
CA TYR A 140 -16.95 12.71 -2.94
C TYR A 140 -16.60 12.43 -4.40
N ASP A 141 -16.82 11.20 -4.85
CA ASP A 141 -16.47 10.76 -6.19
C ASP A 141 -17.68 10.62 -7.13
N ASP A 142 -17.41 10.36 -8.40
CA ASP A 142 -18.43 10.21 -9.45
C ASP A 142 -18.99 8.78 -9.56
N VAL A 143 -18.47 7.84 -8.75
CA VAL A 143 -18.92 6.45 -8.71
C VAL A 143 -19.95 6.21 -7.61
N HIS A 144 -19.65 6.69 -6.38
CA HIS A 144 -20.45 6.43 -5.18
C HIS A 144 -21.03 7.71 -4.55
N GLY A 145 -20.61 8.92 -4.99
CA GLY A 145 -20.91 10.17 -4.31
C GLY A 145 -20.06 10.28 -3.03
N TRP A 146 -20.69 10.60 -1.89
CA TRP A 146 -20.01 10.59 -0.60
C TRP A 146 -19.64 9.17 -0.17
N ASN A 147 -18.35 8.94 0.07
CA ASN A 147 -17.86 7.68 0.62
C ASN A 147 -17.92 7.74 2.15
N THR A 148 -18.84 7.01 2.73
CA THR A 148 -19.18 7.05 4.16
C THR A 148 -19.07 5.68 4.83
N ASP A 149 -18.31 4.77 4.25
CA ASP A 149 -17.99 3.48 4.86
C ASP A 149 -17.21 3.74 6.16
N PRO A 150 -17.66 3.24 7.32
CA PRO A 150 -17.01 3.50 8.60
C PRO A 150 -15.62 2.85 8.65
N TYR A 151 -14.71 3.49 9.37
CA TYR A 151 -13.42 2.88 9.69
C TYR A 151 -13.60 1.84 10.80
N LEU A 152 -13.17 0.60 10.51
CA LEU A 152 -13.24 -0.53 11.45
C LEU A 152 -11.87 -1.20 11.68
N GLY A 153 -10.77 -0.56 11.27
CA GLY A 153 -9.41 -1.02 11.49
C GLY A 153 -8.78 -1.80 10.33
N GLN A 154 -9.56 -2.48 9.48
CA GLN A 154 -9.05 -3.34 8.40
C GLN A 154 -9.00 -2.66 7.02
N GLY A 155 -9.90 -1.73 6.74
CA GLY A 155 -9.86 -0.92 5.52
C GLY A 155 -9.28 0.44 5.84
N GLU A 156 -8.16 0.80 5.23
CA GLU A 156 -7.34 1.88 5.73
C GLU A 156 -7.76 3.24 5.22
N PHE A 157 -7.34 3.66 4.05
CA PHE A 157 -7.51 5.03 3.60
C PHE A 157 -8.46 5.15 2.41
N TYR A 158 -9.23 6.21 2.39
CA TYR A 158 -9.80 6.77 1.18
C TYR A 158 -9.99 8.27 1.40
N LEU A 159 -9.04 9.07 0.92
CA LEU A 159 -8.90 10.50 1.21
C LEU A 159 -8.50 11.27 -0.04
N GLU A 160 -8.95 12.52 -0.15
CA GLU A 160 -8.61 13.43 -1.24
C GLU A 160 -7.17 13.95 -1.14
N TYR A 161 -6.59 14.27 -2.29
CA TYR A 161 -5.28 14.92 -2.37
C TYR A 161 -5.36 16.41 -2.12
N GLY A 162 -4.37 16.93 -1.39
CA GLY A 162 -4.29 18.34 -1.08
C GLY A 162 -2.90 18.75 -0.62
N THR A 163 -2.80 20.00 -0.19
CA THR A 163 -1.63 20.53 0.51
C THR A 163 -1.93 20.55 1.99
N ILE A 164 -1.00 20.06 2.82
CA ILE A 164 -1.12 20.06 4.28
C ILE A 164 0.04 20.84 4.87
N ASP A 165 -0.29 21.93 5.58
CA ASP A 165 0.61 22.66 6.47
C ASP A 165 0.22 22.37 7.91
N TYR A 166 1.17 21.93 8.74
CA TYR A 166 0.89 21.66 10.14
C TYR A 166 2.06 22.02 11.05
N GLU A 167 1.74 22.22 12.32
CA GLU A 167 2.68 22.55 13.37
C GLU A 167 2.56 21.59 14.54
N VAL A 168 3.68 21.10 15.04
CA VAL A 168 3.77 20.26 16.23
C VAL A 168 4.55 21.00 17.31
N THR A 169 3.90 21.33 18.42
CA THR A 169 4.54 21.98 19.57
C THR A 169 4.75 20.97 20.69
N VAL A 170 6.01 20.70 21.00
CA VAL A 170 6.43 19.69 21.98
C VAL A 170 7.45 20.28 22.95
N PRO A 171 7.73 19.63 24.10
CA PRO A 171 8.83 20.05 24.99
C PRO A 171 10.15 20.20 24.21
N ALA A 172 10.96 21.18 24.56
CA ALA A 172 12.13 21.60 23.78
C ALA A 172 13.17 20.49 23.54
N GLY A 173 13.18 19.45 24.36
CA GLY A 173 14.07 18.29 24.19
C GLY A 173 13.68 17.32 23.08
N TYR A 174 12.46 17.41 22.56
CA TYR A 174 11.93 16.45 21.58
C TYR A 174 12.46 16.71 20.17
N ILE A 175 12.63 15.61 19.44
CA ILE A 175 12.85 15.55 17.99
C ILE A 175 11.53 15.15 17.37
N VAL A 176 11.13 15.82 16.29
CA VAL A 176 9.90 15.51 15.56
C VAL A 176 10.23 15.08 14.14
N ALA A 177 9.73 13.91 13.76
CA ALA A 177 9.67 13.43 12.38
C ALA A 177 8.23 13.55 11.88
N GLY A 178 8.00 13.71 10.56
CA GLY A 178 6.65 13.76 10.05
C GLY A 178 6.54 13.90 8.54
N SER A 179 5.31 13.81 8.07
CA SER A 179 4.97 14.01 6.66
C SER A 179 5.38 15.39 6.17
N GLY A 180 6.01 15.46 5.00
CA GLY A 180 6.40 16.73 4.39
C GLY A 180 7.80 17.22 4.74
N VAL A 181 8.08 18.45 4.37
CA VAL A 181 9.38 19.09 4.53
C VAL A 181 9.35 20.04 5.72
N LEU A 182 10.36 19.93 6.59
CA LEU A 182 10.54 20.85 7.73
C LEU A 182 10.79 22.27 7.23
N GLN A 183 9.95 23.22 7.64
CA GLN A 183 9.94 24.61 7.15
C GLN A 183 10.76 25.56 8.01
N ASN A 184 11.07 25.22 9.26
CA ASN A 184 11.75 26.10 10.21
C ASN A 184 12.99 25.46 10.89
N PRO A 185 13.90 24.84 10.11
CA PRO A 185 15.06 24.16 10.67
C PRO A 185 15.98 25.07 11.50
N GLU A 186 15.99 26.39 11.24
CA GLU A 186 16.79 27.37 12.01
C GLU A 186 16.32 27.49 13.46
N GLN A 187 15.04 27.20 13.74
CA GLN A 187 14.44 27.34 15.06
C GLN A 187 14.55 26.04 15.88
N VAL A 188 14.55 24.88 15.22
CA VAL A 188 14.44 23.57 15.88
C VAL A 188 15.69 22.70 15.77
N LEU A 189 16.63 23.04 14.87
CA LEU A 189 17.89 22.34 14.68
C LEU A 189 19.10 23.23 14.99
N THR A 190 20.15 22.63 15.54
CA THR A 190 21.42 23.28 15.71
C THR A 190 22.11 23.60 14.36
N PRO A 191 23.04 24.56 14.28
CA PRO A 191 23.79 24.80 13.04
C PRO A 191 24.52 23.56 12.50
N ALA A 192 25.05 22.69 13.39
CA ALA A 192 25.73 21.46 13.00
C ALA A 192 24.79 20.46 12.38
N GLN A 193 23.60 20.26 12.94
CA GLN A 193 22.56 19.38 12.40
C GLN A 193 22.09 19.84 11.02
N ARG A 194 21.84 21.13 10.83
CA ARG A 194 21.48 21.69 9.51
C ARG A 194 22.57 21.46 8.46
N ALA A 195 23.84 21.64 8.84
CA ALA A 195 24.96 21.38 7.93
C ALA A 195 25.04 19.90 7.53
N ARG A 196 24.86 18.98 8.50
CA ARG A 196 24.82 17.51 8.24
C ARG A 196 23.65 17.15 7.35
N LEU A 197 22.46 17.69 7.61
CA LEU A 197 21.26 17.44 6.80
C LEU A 197 21.44 17.90 5.34
N ALA A 198 22.00 19.11 5.14
CA ALA A 198 22.32 19.62 3.81
C ALA A 198 23.40 18.79 3.06
N ALA A 199 24.28 18.12 3.79
CA ALA A 199 25.25 17.19 3.22
C ALA A 199 24.62 15.82 2.91
N ALA A 200 23.77 15.30 3.80
CA ALA A 200 23.15 13.99 3.69
C ALA A 200 22.31 13.82 2.41
N VAL A 201 21.56 14.85 1.99
CA VAL A 201 20.75 14.81 0.75
C VAL A 201 21.60 14.54 -0.50
N LYS A 202 22.91 14.81 -0.45
CA LYS A 202 23.88 14.64 -1.54
C LYS A 202 24.77 13.41 -1.37
N SER A 203 24.60 12.67 -0.28
CA SER A 203 25.43 11.53 0.10
C SER A 203 24.63 10.23 -0.07
N ASP A 204 25.23 9.23 -0.70
CA ASP A 204 24.69 7.88 -0.76
C ASP A 204 25.01 7.06 0.51
N THR A 205 25.83 7.61 1.39
CA THR A 205 26.22 7.02 2.68
C THR A 205 25.45 7.71 3.81
N ALA A 206 24.88 6.91 4.72
CA ALA A 206 24.14 7.42 5.87
C ALA A 206 25.05 8.27 6.78
N MET A 207 24.53 9.40 7.21
CA MET A 207 25.17 10.38 8.08
C MET A 207 24.29 10.60 9.32
N ALA A 208 24.89 10.59 10.50
CA ALA A 208 24.17 10.92 11.72
C ALA A 208 23.84 12.43 11.77
N ILE A 209 22.57 12.75 11.72
CA ILE A 209 22.06 14.12 11.88
C ILE A 209 21.97 14.50 13.36
N VAL A 210 21.44 13.56 14.17
CA VAL A 210 21.43 13.65 15.64
C VAL A 210 22.10 12.40 16.19
N THR A 211 23.16 12.58 16.98
CA THR A 211 23.90 11.47 17.55
C THR A 211 23.44 11.14 18.98
N ALA A 212 23.68 9.91 19.43
CA ALA A 212 23.43 9.50 20.81
C ALA A 212 24.22 10.37 21.82
N ASP A 213 25.46 10.79 21.49
CA ASP A 213 26.26 11.67 22.35
C ASP A 213 25.64 13.07 22.49
N GLU A 214 25.06 13.60 21.42
CA GLU A 214 24.34 14.89 21.48
C GLU A 214 23.09 14.79 22.34
N LEU A 215 22.37 13.66 22.30
CA LEU A 215 21.23 13.37 23.20
C LEU A 215 21.68 13.30 24.65
N ALA A 216 22.68 12.48 24.95
CA ALA A 216 23.19 12.27 26.30
C ALA A 216 23.75 13.56 26.94
N SER A 217 24.38 14.45 26.15
CA SER A 217 24.93 15.73 26.61
C SER A 217 23.92 16.88 26.67
N GLY A 218 22.68 16.65 26.19
CA GLY A 218 21.66 17.70 26.02
C GLY A 218 21.97 18.71 24.89
N ALA A 219 22.92 18.39 24.00
CA ALA A 219 23.32 19.24 22.87
C ALA A 219 22.48 18.99 21.60
N ALA A 220 21.52 18.07 21.66
CA ALA A 220 20.72 17.65 20.51
C ALA A 220 19.70 18.72 20.04
N ARG A 221 19.48 19.79 20.81
CA ARG A 221 18.52 20.86 20.49
C ARG A 221 19.11 22.23 20.70
N PRO A 222 18.60 23.26 20.01
CA PRO A 222 18.84 24.65 20.40
C PRO A 222 18.37 24.84 21.84
N ARG A 223 19.09 25.69 22.59
CA ARG A 223 18.67 26.04 23.97
C ARG A 223 17.32 26.75 23.92
N SER A 224 16.33 26.22 24.63
CA SER A 224 15.00 26.78 24.79
C SER A 224 14.46 26.43 26.17
N ASP A 225 13.81 27.36 26.81
CA ASP A 225 13.11 27.15 28.08
C ASP A 225 11.64 26.88 27.76
N GLY A 226 11.25 25.58 27.75
CA GLY A 226 9.84 25.19 27.55
C GLY A 226 9.60 24.34 26.33
N THR A 227 9.05 24.90 25.25
CA THR A 227 8.64 24.15 24.05
C THR A 227 9.32 24.65 22.77
N LEU A 228 9.36 23.77 21.75
CA LEU A 228 9.69 24.10 20.36
C LEU A 228 8.52 23.73 19.45
N THR A 229 8.27 24.56 18.44
CA THR A 229 7.26 24.31 17.42
C THR A 229 7.96 23.91 16.11
N TRP A 230 7.66 22.71 15.64
CA TRP A 230 8.11 22.16 14.36
C TRP A 230 7.05 22.41 13.31
N ARG A 231 7.43 22.91 12.12
CA ARG A 231 6.51 23.25 11.03
C ARG A 231 6.82 22.42 9.81
N PHE A 232 5.80 21.80 9.26
CA PHE A 232 5.90 20.94 8.09
C PHE A 232 4.97 21.39 6.98
N HIS A 233 5.40 21.15 5.75
CA HIS A 233 4.66 21.41 4.52
C HIS A 233 4.70 20.17 3.62
N ALA A 234 3.54 19.71 3.16
CA ALA A 234 3.39 18.55 2.30
C ALA A 234 2.43 18.86 1.15
N ASP A 235 2.88 18.69 -0.09
CA ASP A 235 2.09 18.89 -1.29
C ASP A 235 1.64 17.57 -1.88
N GLN A 236 0.44 17.56 -2.48
CA GLN A 236 -0.16 16.42 -3.16
C GLN A 236 -0.22 15.15 -2.27
N VAL A 237 -0.59 15.34 -1.01
CA VAL A 237 -0.74 14.27 -0.03
C VAL A 237 -2.19 14.07 0.37
N ARG A 238 -2.51 12.88 0.84
CA ARG A 238 -3.86 12.51 1.28
C ARG A 238 -4.04 12.66 2.78
N ASP A 239 -2.94 12.53 3.53
CA ASP A 239 -2.91 12.57 4.99
C ASP A 239 -1.57 13.10 5.48
N ALA A 240 -1.41 13.25 6.79
CA ALA A 240 -0.17 13.57 7.46
C ALA A 240 -0.09 12.89 8.83
N ALA A 241 1.06 12.31 9.13
CA ALA A 241 1.40 11.72 10.41
C ALA A 241 2.71 12.32 10.94
N TRP A 242 2.92 12.17 12.24
CA TRP A 242 4.15 12.62 12.88
C TRP A 242 4.50 11.77 14.09
N ALA A 243 5.77 11.75 14.42
CA ALA A 243 6.29 11.14 15.63
C ALA A 243 7.19 12.11 16.40
N ALA A 244 7.31 11.92 17.71
CA ALA A 244 8.13 12.76 18.56
C ALA A 244 8.74 11.98 19.72
N SER A 245 10.04 12.13 19.91
CA SER A 245 10.75 11.55 21.06
C SER A 245 11.95 12.42 21.47
N PRO A 246 12.27 12.52 22.77
CA PRO A 246 13.53 13.10 23.21
C PRO A 246 14.73 12.18 22.93
N ASP A 247 14.49 10.89 22.66
CA ASP A 247 15.50 9.83 22.60
C ASP A 247 15.85 9.41 21.16
N TYR A 248 15.28 10.06 20.15
CA TYR A 248 15.55 9.71 18.75
C TYR A 248 16.98 10.07 18.33
N VAL A 249 17.73 9.07 17.94
CA VAL A 249 18.84 9.21 16.99
C VAL A 249 18.23 9.44 15.62
N TRP A 250 18.91 10.24 14.79
CA TRP A 250 18.45 10.56 13.45
C TRP A 250 19.58 10.38 12.46
N ASP A 251 19.45 9.42 11.56
CA ASP A 251 20.36 9.19 10.43
C ASP A 251 19.69 9.56 9.11
N ALA A 252 20.47 9.98 8.12
CA ALA A 252 19.96 10.32 6.80
C ALA A 252 20.98 10.10 5.70
N CYS A 253 20.50 9.82 4.47
CA CYS A 253 21.26 9.81 3.23
C CYS A 253 20.38 10.27 2.06
N GLY A 254 20.92 10.39 0.86
CA GLY A 254 20.19 10.91 -0.29
C GLY A 254 20.24 10.04 -1.53
N TRP A 255 19.23 10.19 -2.37
CA TRP A 255 19.20 9.66 -3.73
C TRP A 255 18.45 10.63 -4.65
N ASN A 256 19.07 11.06 -5.74
CA ASN A 256 18.48 12.02 -6.70
C ASN A 256 17.83 13.27 -6.09
N GLY A 257 18.41 13.79 -4.98
CA GLY A 257 17.87 14.95 -4.26
C GLY A 257 16.73 14.62 -3.29
N ILE A 258 16.31 13.36 -3.19
CA ILE A 258 15.35 12.86 -2.20
C ILE A 258 16.13 12.51 -0.93
N LEU A 259 15.63 12.92 0.23
CA LEU A 259 16.22 12.63 1.53
C LEU A 259 15.57 11.37 2.14
N ALA A 260 16.35 10.32 2.36
CA ALA A 260 15.95 9.14 3.09
C ALA A 260 16.45 9.21 4.53
N GLN A 261 15.57 9.09 5.49
CA GLN A 261 15.80 9.34 6.90
C GLN A 261 15.38 8.16 7.77
N ALA A 262 16.03 8.00 8.90
CA ALA A 262 15.64 7.04 9.94
C ALA A 262 15.69 7.71 11.31
N TYR A 263 14.64 7.50 12.10
CA TYR A 263 14.50 7.98 13.47
C TYR A 263 14.25 6.79 14.38
N TYR A 264 15.13 6.58 15.36
CA TYR A 264 15.06 5.41 16.22
C TYR A 264 15.71 5.65 17.58
N ARG A 265 15.33 4.88 18.58
CA ARG A 265 15.96 4.93 19.91
C ARG A 265 17.35 4.30 19.88
N SER A 266 18.25 4.78 20.73
CA SER A 266 19.66 4.34 20.71
C SER A 266 19.85 2.84 20.96
N ASP A 267 18.94 2.20 21.68
CA ASP A 267 18.96 0.75 21.96
C ASP A 267 18.52 -0.10 20.75
N ALA A 268 17.71 0.46 19.84
CA ALA A 268 17.36 -0.18 18.59
C ALA A 268 18.49 -0.14 17.54
N ARG A 269 19.57 0.60 17.79
CA ARG A 269 20.67 0.84 16.85
C ARG A 269 21.26 -0.41 16.18
N PRO A 270 21.48 -1.55 16.86
CA PRO A 270 22.06 -2.73 16.22
C PRO A 270 21.30 -3.19 14.97
N THR A 271 19.98 -3.03 14.96
CA THR A 271 19.11 -3.36 13.85
C THR A 271 18.91 -2.15 12.92
N TRP A 272 18.72 -0.95 13.48
CA TRP A 272 18.30 0.26 12.77
C TRP A 272 19.42 1.12 12.15
N GLU A 273 20.69 0.85 12.43
CA GLU A 273 21.82 1.67 11.89
C GLU A 273 21.88 1.74 10.35
N ASP A 274 21.25 0.79 9.66
CA ASP A 274 21.15 0.76 8.21
C ASP A 274 19.78 1.23 7.67
N ALA A 275 18.81 1.57 8.51
CA ALA A 275 17.43 1.88 8.10
C ALA A 275 17.35 3.04 7.08
N ALA A 276 18.15 4.10 7.22
CA ALA A 276 18.20 5.17 6.22
C ALA A 276 18.70 4.68 4.84
N LYS A 277 19.65 3.73 4.81
CA LYS A 277 20.13 3.12 3.55
C LYS A 277 19.09 2.16 2.97
N MET A 278 18.38 1.41 3.82
CA MET A 278 17.26 0.55 3.43
C MET A 278 16.17 1.39 2.76
N SER A 279 15.76 2.49 3.39
CA SER A 279 14.79 3.45 2.84
C SER A 279 15.26 4.04 1.50
N ARG A 280 16.53 4.45 1.42
CA ARG A 280 17.15 4.94 0.18
C ARG A 280 17.12 3.91 -0.94
N PHE A 281 17.43 2.64 -0.63
CA PHE A 281 17.40 1.57 -1.62
C PHE A 281 15.97 1.32 -2.13
N SER A 282 14.98 1.24 -1.24
CA SER A 282 13.58 1.07 -1.61
C SER A 282 13.09 2.17 -2.56
N ILE A 283 13.38 3.45 -2.25
CA ILE A 283 13.06 4.57 -3.15
C ILE A 283 13.75 4.41 -4.51
N GLN A 284 15.04 4.07 -4.52
CA GLN A 284 15.80 3.88 -5.76
C GLN A 284 15.22 2.75 -6.59
N GLU A 285 14.95 1.61 -5.98
CA GLU A 285 14.43 0.41 -6.64
C GLU A 285 13.06 0.68 -7.27
N TYR A 286 12.10 1.17 -6.47
CA TYR A 286 10.75 1.43 -6.96
C TYR A 286 10.70 2.56 -7.99
N SER A 287 11.51 3.63 -7.80
CA SER A 287 11.60 4.71 -8.79
C SER A 287 12.15 4.25 -10.13
N THR A 288 13.16 3.39 -10.10
CA THR A 288 13.84 2.89 -11.31
C THR A 288 12.97 1.88 -12.05
N ARG A 289 12.29 1.00 -11.31
CA ARG A 289 11.51 -0.10 -11.89
C ARG A 289 10.10 0.31 -12.29
N TRP A 290 9.41 1.09 -11.45
CA TRP A 290 7.98 1.33 -11.61
C TRP A 290 7.62 2.76 -11.99
N PHE A 291 7.80 3.71 -11.08
CA PHE A 291 7.44 5.12 -11.26
C PHE A 291 8.29 6.01 -10.36
N GLN A 292 8.74 7.16 -10.84
CA GLN A 292 9.56 8.09 -10.07
C GLN A 292 8.88 8.48 -8.76
N TYR A 293 9.58 8.35 -7.63
CA TYR A 293 9.12 8.82 -6.33
C TYR A 293 8.76 10.30 -6.39
N PRO A 294 7.52 10.69 -6.04
CA PRO A 294 7.07 12.06 -6.28
C PRO A 294 7.40 13.03 -5.16
N TYR A 295 7.85 12.55 -3.99
CA TYR A 295 8.04 13.36 -2.80
C TYR A 295 9.51 13.69 -2.54
N PRO A 296 9.81 14.79 -1.76
CA PRO A 296 11.18 15.22 -1.51
C PRO A 296 11.92 14.44 -0.42
N GLN A 297 11.20 13.65 0.39
CA GLN A 297 11.79 12.89 1.48
C GLN A 297 10.99 11.63 1.83
N ILE A 298 11.57 10.74 2.63
CA ILE A 298 10.94 9.64 3.33
C ILE A 298 11.59 9.46 4.70
N SER A 299 10.80 9.12 5.71
CA SER A 299 11.24 8.87 7.08
C SER A 299 10.77 7.49 7.53
N ALA A 300 11.68 6.57 7.82
CA ALA A 300 11.40 5.38 8.60
C ALA A 300 11.52 5.73 10.10
N ILE A 301 10.53 5.37 10.88
CA ILE A 301 10.39 5.80 12.28
C ILE A 301 10.14 4.58 13.16
N GLU A 302 10.98 4.37 14.17
CA GLU A 302 10.81 3.31 15.16
C GLU A 302 9.90 3.78 16.28
N GLY A 303 8.90 2.96 16.61
CA GLY A 303 7.96 3.28 17.68
C GLY A 303 6.95 2.17 18.01
N PRO A 304 5.87 2.49 18.72
CA PRO A 304 4.87 1.53 19.15
C PRO A 304 3.88 1.09 18.08
N VAL A 305 3.80 1.81 16.94
CA VAL A 305 2.93 1.45 15.82
C VAL A 305 3.70 0.52 14.90
N SER A 306 3.12 -0.63 14.57
CA SER A 306 3.80 -1.68 13.81
C SER A 306 3.31 -1.71 12.38
N GLY A 307 4.18 -1.35 11.44
CA GLY A 307 3.93 -1.42 10.00
C GLY A 307 2.79 -0.49 9.59
N MET A 308 3.10 0.79 9.36
CA MET A 308 2.13 1.76 8.88
C MET A 308 2.75 2.82 7.97
N GLU A 309 2.06 3.04 6.90
CA GLU A 309 2.39 4.03 5.89
C GLU A 309 1.57 5.32 6.05
N TYR A 310 2.27 6.44 5.96
CA TYR A 310 1.67 7.77 5.75
C TYR A 310 2.50 8.52 4.72
N PRO A 311 1.96 9.52 4.02
CA PRO A 311 2.74 10.24 3.03
C PRO A 311 4.12 10.66 3.59
N MET A 312 5.19 10.13 2.99
CA MET A 312 6.58 10.37 3.40
C MET A 312 6.98 9.87 4.80
N VAL A 313 6.20 8.98 5.40
CA VAL A 313 6.44 8.40 6.73
C VAL A 313 6.10 6.91 6.70
N ALA A 314 7.01 6.10 7.20
CA ALA A 314 6.84 4.69 7.49
C ALA A 314 7.06 4.48 9.00
N MET A 315 6.07 3.97 9.71
CA MET A 315 6.12 3.68 11.15
C MET A 315 6.33 2.20 11.37
N GLU A 316 7.33 1.85 12.15
CA GLU A 316 7.81 0.49 12.30
C GLU A 316 7.99 0.11 13.78
N ALA A 317 7.53 -1.06 14.16
CA ALA A 317 7.91 -1.62 15.46
C ALA A 317 9.39 -2.02 15.50
N PRO A 318 9.99 -2.19 16.72
CA PRO A 318 11.28 -2.81 16.84
C PRO A 318 11.33 -4.18 16.16
N ALA A 319 12.30 -4.40 15.27
CA ALA A 319 12.50 -5.64 14.54
C ALA A 319 13.54 -6.55 15.22
N GLU A 320 13.41 -7.87 15.10
CA GLU A 320 14.33 -8.83 15.67
C GLU A 320 15.70 -8.82 14.97
N ASP A 321 15.69 -8.64 13.65
CA ASP A 321 16.90 -8.57 12.83
C ASP A 321 16.77 -7.60 11.64
N LYS A 322 17.84 -7.47 10.85
CA LYS A 322 17.87 -6.58 9.68
C LYS A 322 17.06 -7.10 8.48
N ASP A 323 16.79 -8.39 8.41
CA ASP A 323 15.97 -8.96 7.33
C ASP A 323 14.51 -8.60 7.55
N GLU A 324 14.01 -8.82 8.77
CA GLU A 324 12.68 -8.39 9.17
C GLU A 324 12.51 -6.88 9.01
N LEU A 325 13.47 -6.08 9.51
CA LEU A 325 13.40 -4.63 9.39
C LEU A 325 13.33 -4.18 7.93
N TYR A 326 14.15 -4.76 7.03
CA TYR A 326 14.12 -4.40 5.63
C TYR A 326 12.77 -4.76 4.98
N ASN A 327 12.22 -5.93 5.30
CA ASN A 327 10.94 -6.36 4.75
C ASN A 327 9.82 -5.39 5.10
N VAL A 328 9.76 -4.91 6.36
CA VAL A 328 8.75 -3.93 6.77
C VAL A 328 9.06 -2.56 6.17
N ILE A 329 10.29 -2.04 6.26
CA ILE A 329 10.67 -0.74 5.66
C ILE A 329 10.35 -0.69 4.16
N THR A 330 10.69 -1.75 3.40
CA THR A 330 10.46 -1.74 1.94
C THR A 330 8.97 -1.85 1.62
N HIS A 331 8.19 -2.52 2.48
CA HIS A 331 6.74 -2.59 2.38
C HIS A 331 6.11 -1.21 2.63
N GLU A 332 6.34 -0.59 3.78
CA GLU A 332 5.76 0.71 4.12
C GLU A 332 6.19 1.84 3.14
N ILE A 333 7.40 1.76 2.62
CA ILE A 333 7.86 2.70 1.56
C ILE A 333 7.19 2.39 0.22
N GLY A 334 6.90 1.16 -0.10
CA GLY A 334 6.19 0.78 -1.32
C GLY A 334 4.78 1.37 -1.39
N HIS A 335 4.12 1.53 -0.25
CA HIS A 335 2.85 2.23 -0.13
C HIS A 335 2.90 3.70 -0.57
N MET A 336 4.06 4.31 -0.69
CA MET A 336 4.17 5.66 -1.28
C MET A 336 3.74 5.67 -2.76
N TRP A 337 3.73 4.51 -3.43
CA TRP A 337 3.17 4.31 -4.76
C TRP A 337 1.71 3.88 -4.71
N TYR A 338 1.40 2.88 -3.90
CA TYR A 338 0.06 2.32 -3.69
C TYR A 338 -0.19 2.19 -2.18
N PRO A 339 -1.02 3.08 -1.56
CA PRO A 339 -2.01 3.95 -2.18
C PRO A 339 -1.64 5.44 -2.21
N MET A 340 -0.47 5.88 -1.71
CA MET A 340 -0.21 7.31 -1.49
C MET A 340 -0.12 8.12 -2.79
N THR A 341 0.40 7.53 -3.88
CA THR A 341 0.41 8.16 -5.21
C THR A 341 -0.82 7.77 -6.03
N VAL A 342 -1.21 6.49 -6.01
CA VAL A 342 -2.40 6.00 -6.74
C VAL A 342 -3.46 5.62 -5.71
N GLY A 343 -4.37 6.55 -5.43
CA GLY A 343 -5.26 6.54 -4.28
C GLY A 343 -6.53 5.70 -4.44
N SER A 344 -6.42 4.39 -4.49
CA SER A 344 -7.57 3.48 -4.49
C SER A 344 -8.40 3.59 -3.21
N ASP A 345 -9.67 3.13 -3.29
CA ASP A 345 -10.56 3.01 -2.13
C ASP A 345 -10.26 1.70 -1.37
N GLU A 346 -9.44 1.79 -0.35
CA GLU A 346 -8.98 0.65 0.44
C GLU A 346 -10.08 0.05 1.33
N ARG A 347 -11.11 0.83 1.69
CA ARG A 347 -12.28 0.34 2.40
C ARG A 347 -13.00 -0.76 1.61
N ARG A 348 -12.97 -0.64 0.28
CA ARG A 348 -13.62 -1.56 -0.66
C ARG A 348 -12.66 -2.51 -1.36
N TYR A 349 -11.43 -2.07 -1.60
CA TYR A 349 -10.48 -2.76 -2.47
C TYR A 349 -9.07 -2.78 -1.87
N ALA A 350 -8.92 -3.28 -0.64
CA ALA A 350 -7.64 -3.36 0.06
C ALA A 350 -6.53 -4.06 -0.76
N TRP A 351 -6.91 -4.96 -1.67
CA TRP A 351 -5.96 -5.61 -2.57
C TRP A 351 -5.26 -4.68 -3.58
N MET A 352 -5.84 -3.51 -3.89
CA MET A 352 -5.22 -2.51 -4.77
C MET A 352 -4.15 -1.67 -4.05
N ASP A 353 -4.15 -1.72 -2.76
CA ASP A 353 -3.16 -1.22 -1.87
C ASP A 353 -2.13 -2.30 -1.57
N GLU A 354 -2.43 -3.21 -0.69
CA GLU A 354 -1.56 -4.25 -0.16
C GLU A 354 -1.04 -5.22 -1.22
N GLY A 355 -1.92 -5.63 -2.14
CA GLY A 355 -1.57 -6.59 -3.18
C GLY A 355 -0.64 -6.01 -4.24
N PHE A 356 -0.82 -4.75 -4.63
CA PHE A 356 0.12 -4.06 -5.50
C PHE A 356 1.45 -3.83 -4.80
N ASN A 357 1.39 -3.45 -3.53
CA ASN A 357 2.57 -3.24 -2.73
C ASN A 357 3.35 -4.55 -2.53
N THR A 358 2.73 -5.63 -2.07
CA THR A 358 3.36 -6.95 -1.93
C THR A 358 3.97 -7.44 -3.25
N PHE A 359 3.30 -7.17 -4.40
CA PHE A 359 3.86 -7.47 -5.70
C PHE A 359 5.17 -6.73 -5.99
N ILE A 360 5.25 -5.43 -5.74
CA ILE A 360 6.49 -4.66 -5.97
C ILE A 360 7.57 -4.98 -4.95
N ASN A 361 7.21 -5.31 -3.70
CA ASN A 361 8.16 -5.70 -2.65
C ASN A 361 8.97 -6.93 -3.03
N THR A 362 8.37 -7.90 -3.72
CA THR A 362 9.06 -9.10 -4.22
C THR A 362 10.37 -8.78 -4.92
N PHE A 363 10.38 -7.75 -5.76
CA PHE A 363 11.58 -7.37 -6.51
C PHE A 363 12.58 -6.61 -5.63
N SER A 364 12.09 -5.77 -4.73
CA SER A 364 12.93 -5.02 -3.80
C SER A 364 13.69 -5.94 -2.85
N GLU A 365 13.00 -6.92 -2.25
CA GLU A 365 13.60 -7.91 -1.37
C GLU A 365 14.67 -8.76 -2.08
N GLN A 366 14.34 -9.28 -3.27
CA GLN A 366 15.28 -10.06 -4.07
C GLN A 366 16.52 -9.25 -4.44
N ASP A 367 16.34 -8.00 -4.86
CA ASP A 367 17.44 -7.16 -5.30
C ASP A 367 18.29 -6.61 -4.15
N TYR A 368 17.71 -6.36 -2.99
CA TYR A 368 18.46 -5.93 -1.80
C TYR A 368 19.35 -7.05 -1.26
N TRP A 369 18.77 -8.22 -1.01
CA TRP A 369 19.46 -9.37 -0.42
C TRP A 369 20.21 -10.23 -1.43
N LYS A 370 20.02 -10.01 -2.75
CA LYS A 370 20.61 -10.85 -3.82
C LYS A 370 20.31 -12.35 -3.63
N ARG A 371 19.09 -12.67 -3.23
CA ARG A 371 18.66 -14.05 -2.97
C ARG A 371 17.54 -14.49 -3.92
N ASP A 372 17.45 -15.82 -4.10
CA ASP A 372 16.32 -16.45 -4.79
C ASP A 372 15.24 -16.81 -3.77
N ASP A 373 14.06 -16.22 -3.93
CA ASP A 373 12.90 -16.42 -3.05
C ASP A 373 11.87 -17.41 -3.64
N SER A 374 12.28 -18.26 -4.60
CA SER A 374 11.38 -19.22 -5.25
C SER A 374 10.71 -20.18 -4.25
N ASP A 375 11.42 -20.62 -3.21
CA ASP A 375 10.85 -21.49 -2.16
C ASP A 375 9.83 -20.76 -1.28
N LYS A 376 10.11 -19.50 -0.91
CA LYS A 376 9.16 -18.63 -0.22
C LYS A 376 7.89 -18.51 -1.06
N ARG A 377 8.03 -18.21 -2.36
CA ARG A 377 6.92 -18.08 -3.31
C ARG A 377 6.06 -19.34 -3.41
N ARG A 378 6.69 -20.51 -3.54
CA ARG A 378 5.96 -21.79 -3.54
C ARG A 378 5.20 -22.02 -2.22
N SER A 379 5.75 -21.58 -1.10
CA SER A 379 5.08 -21.68 0.21
C SER A 379 3.85 -20.77 0.29
N GLU A 380 3.95 -19.53 -0.18
CA GLU A 380 2.86 -18.56 -0.25
C GLU A 380 1.72 -19.08 -1.16
N ILE A 381 2.06 -19.63 -2.33
CA ILE A 381 1.07 -20.27 -3.23
C ILE A 381 0.34 -21.42 -2.53
N ARG A 382 1.07 -22.30 -1.83
CA ARG A 382 0.43 -23.40 -1.08
C ARG A 382 -0.48 -22.89 0.03
N PHE A 383 -0.09 -21.84 0.73
CA PHE A 383 -0.93 -21.21 1.75
C PHE A 383 -2.24 -20.69 1.14
N VAL A 384 -2.17 -19.86 0.11
CA VAL A 384 -3.34 -19.30 -0.57
C VAL A 384 -4.25 -20.38 -1.16
N THR A 385 -3.68 -21.39 -1.81
CA THR A 385 -4.48 -22.50 -2.38
C THR A 385 -5.16 -23.34 -1.31
N SER A 386 -4.57 -23.46 -0.12
CA SER A 386 -5.21 -24.15 1.01
C SER A 386 -6.44 -23.40 1.52
N LEU A 387 -6.42 -22.07 1.52
CA LEU A 387 -7.59 -21.26 1.88
C LEU A 387 -8.69 -21.32 0.82
N ASP A 388 -8.32 -21.34 -0.46
CA ASP A 388 -9.28 -21.50 -1.55
C ASP A 388 -10.03 -22.84 -1.49
N GLN A 389 -9.39 -23.89 -0.95
CA GLN A 389 -10.00 -25.20 -0.70
C GLN A 389 -10.72 -25.29 0.66
N GLY A 390 -10.60 -24.27 1.49
CA GLY A 390 -11.22 -24.21 2.81
C GLY A 390 -12.76 -24.21 2.75
N PRO A 391 -13.42 -24.33 3.92
CA PRO A 391 -14.88 -24.41 3.98
C PRO A 391 -15.58 -23.11 3.58
N THR A 392 -14.87 -22.00 3.54
CA THR A 392 -15.45 -20.66 3.36
C THR A 392 -14.54 -19.73 2.56
N PRO A 393 -14.20 -20.08 1.31
CA PRO A 393 -13.34 -19.25 0.49
C PRO A 393 -13.99 -17.89 0.20
N GLN A 394 -13.19 -16.86 0.06
CA GLN A 394 -13.61 -15.50 -0.31
C GLN A 394 -12.84 -15.03 -1.55
N PRO A 395 -13.45 -14.24 -2.44
CA PRO A 395 -12.73 -13.66 -3.58
C PRO A 395 -11.84 -12.47 -3.16
N ILE A 396 -10.82 -12.16 -3.95
CA ILE A 396 -9.96 -10.97 -3.78
C ILE A 396 -10.80 -9.68 -3.67
N MET A 397 -11.91 -9.59 -4.40
CA MET A 397 -12.82 -8.44 -4.40
C MET A 397 -13.66 -8.30 -3.13
N THR A 398 -13.39 -9.07 -2.07
CA THR A 398 -14.07 -8.91 -0.78
C THR A 398 -13.70 -7.57 -0.14
N PRO A 399 -14.66 -6.72 0.25
CA PRO A 399 -14.36 -5.48 0.97
C PRO A 399 -13.61 -5.74 2.29
N ALA A 400 -12.70 -4.85 2.68
CA ALA A 400 -11.81 -5.02 3.82
C ALA A 400 -12.54 -5.41 5.12
N ASN A 401 -13.61 -4.70 5.45
CA ASN A 401 -14.42 -4.97 6.66
C ASN A 401 -15.23 -6.27 6.61
N ARG A 402 -15.11 -7.08 5.55
CA ARG A 402 -15.84 -8.35 5.37
C ARG A 402 -14.92 -9.56 5.30
N TYR A 403 -13.65 -9.40 5.53
CA TYR A 403 -12.77 -10.55 5.73
C TYR A 403 -13.20 -11.30 6.99
N ARG A 404 -13.15 -12.64 6.95
CA ARG A 404 -13.64 -13.48 8.04
C ARG A 404 -12.76 -13.46 9.27
N ASN A 405 -11.46 -13.32 9.04
CA ASN A 405 -10.42 -13.31 10.05
C ASN A 405 -9.14 -12.70 9.45
N ASP A 406 -8.12 -12.54 10.27
CA ASP A 406 -6.83 -11.97 9.88
C ASP A 406 -6.09 -12.82 8.84
N GLU A 407 -6.27 -14.15 8.86
CA GLU A 407 -5.71 -15.06 7.86
C GLU A 407 -6.30 -14.79 6.47
N ASN A 408 -7.61 -14.55 6.37
CA ASN A 408 -8.26 -14.12 5.13
C ASN A 408 -7.83 -12.70 4.71
N LEU A 409 -7.61 -11.80 5.66
CA LEU A 409 -7.06 -10.46 5.35
C LEU A 409 -5.67 -10.61 4.70
N GLY A 410 -4.72 -11.28 5.36
CA GLY A 410 -3.38 -11.50 4.83
C GLY A 410 -3.39 -12.19 3.46
N ALA A 411 -4.19 -13.24 3.30
CA ALA A 411 -4.26 -13.95 2.03
C ALA A 411 -4.88 -13.14 0.89
N LEU A 412 -5.94 -12.37 1.14
CA LEU A 412 -6.76 -11.78 0.07
C LEU A 412 -6.43 -10.32 -0.22
N ALA A 413 -5.91 -9.58 0.75
CA ALA A 413 -5.40 -8.23 0.50
C ALA A 413 -3.95 -8.27 -0.01
N TYR A 414 -3.09 -9.14 0.52
CA TYR A 414 -1.64 -9.19 0.29
C TYR A 414 -1.22 -10.29 -0.70
N GLU A 415 -1.30 -11.55 -0.26
CA GLU A 415 -0.62 -12.67 -0.92
C GLU A 415 -1.25 -13.05 -2.27
N LYS A 416 -2.55 -13.33 -2.27
CA LYS A 416 -3.23 -13.83 -3.48
C LYS A 416 -3.20 -12.83 -4.65
N PRO A 417 -3.48 -11.52 -4.45
CA PRO A 417 -3.33 -10.55 -5.54
C PRO A 417 -1.89 -10.46 -6.04
N SER A 418 -0.88 -10.47 -5.17
CA SER A 418 0.53 -10.47 -5.55
C SER A 418 0.89 -11.71 -6.39
N ILE A 419 0.50 -12.91 -5.95
CA ILE A 419 0.69 -14.17 -6.68
C ILE A 419 0.04 -14.10 -8.06
N MET A 420 -1.19 -13.57 -8.14
CA MET A 420 -1.90 -13.45 -9.42
C MET A 420 -1.22 -12.44 -10.35
N LEU A 421 -0.73 -11.32 -9.85
CA LEU A 421 0.02 -10.34 -10.64
C LEU A 421 1.35 -10.93 -11.15
N LEU A 422 2.05 -11.70 -10.33
CA LEU A 422 3.27 -12.42 -10.74
C LEU A 422 2.97 -13.49 -11.79
N ALA A 423 1.86 -14.22 -11.65
CA ALA A 423 1.42 -15.20 -12.65
C ALA A 423 1.03 -14.52 -13.97
N LEU A 424 0.29 -13.41 -13.90
CA LEU A 424 -0.05 -12.61 -15.08
C LEU A 424 1.19 -12.09 -15.79
N ARG A 425 2.13 -11.55 -15.02
CA ARG A 425 3.41 -11.03 -15.51
C ARG A 425 4.29 -12.11 -16.14
N ASN A 426 4.52 -13.21 -15.42
CA ASN A 426 5.55 -14.19 -15.81
C ASN A 426 5.03 -15.27 -16.76
N LYS A 427 3.74 -15.60 -16.68
CA LYS A 427 3.16 -16.78 -17.36
C LYS A 427 2.16 -16.43 -18.47
N VAL A 428 1.52 -15.25 -18.40
CA VAL A 428 0.46 -14.87 -19.36
C VAL A 428 0.95 -13.82 -20.35
N LEU A 429 1.45 -12.69 -19.89
CA LEU A 429 1.81 -11.54 -20.73
C LEU A 429 3.30 -11.48 -21.08
N GLY A 430 4.15 -11.96 -20.21
CA GLY A 430 5.58 -11.72 -20.22
C GLY A 430 5.96 -10.42 -19.48
N PRO A 431 7.15 -10.40 -18.82
CA PRO A 431 7.55 -9.28 -17.97
C PRO A 431 7.55 -7.92 -18.67
N GLU A 432 8.04 -7.83 -19.89
CA GLU A 432 8.15 -6.57 -20.64
C GLU A 432 6.78 -5.92 -20.87
N VAL A 433 5.79 -6.72 -21.30
CA VAL A 433 4.45 -6.23 -21.59
C VAL A 433 3.72 -5.83 -20.31
N PHE A 434 3.77 -6.70 -19.30
CA PHE A 434 3.12 -6.42 -18.01
C PHE A 434 3.71 -5.20 -17.33
N ASP A 435 5.04 -5.12 -17.22
CA ASP A 435 5.72 -3.99 -16.54
C ASP A 435 5.41 -2.65 -17.24
N THR A 436 5.31 -2.67 -18.58
CA THR A 436 4.88 -1.48 -19.34
C THR A 436 3.44 -1.08 -19.01
N ALA A 437 2.53 -2.06 -18.93
CA ALA A 437 1.13 -1.81 -18.61
C ALA A 437 0.95 -1.33 -17.16
N PHE A 438 1.70 -1.88 -16.22
CA PHE A 438 1.65 -1.50 -14.81
C PHE A 438 2.19 -0.08 -14.58
N ARG A 439 3.30 0.30 -15.25
CA ARG A 439 3.79 1.70 -15.24
C ARG A 439 2.79 2.67 -15.87
N GLU A 440 2.13 2.27 -16.95
CA GLU A 440 1.11 3.09 -17.59
C GLU A 440 -0.12 3.28 -16.69
N TYR A 441 -0.54 2.25 -15.96
CA TYR A 441 -1.58 2.37 -14.93
C TYR A 441 -1.19 3.41 -13.88
N THR A 442 0.00 3.31 -13.29
CA THR A 442 0.49 4.28 -12.31
C THR A 442 0.52 5.69 -12.87
N ARG A 443 1.04 5.88 -14.10
CA ARG A 443 1.10 7.18 -14.78
C ARG A 443 -0.28 7.80 -15.02
N ARG A 444 -1.29 6.99 -15.39
CA ARG A 444 -2.67 7.46 -15.64
C ARG A 444 -3.37 7.88 -14.37
N TRP A 445 -3.10 7.17 -13.29
CA TRP A 445 -3.85 7.27 -12.05
C TRP A 445 -3.08 7.94 -10.91
N ALA A 446 -1.86 8.39 -11.13
CA ALA A 446 -1.12 9.19 -10.15
C ALA A 446 -1.96 10.39 -9.68
N PHE A 447 -2.11 10.52 -8.36
CA PHE A 447 -2.92 11.53 -7.67
C PHE A 447 -4.41 11.54 -8.05
N LYS A 448 -4.96 10.35 -8.28
CA LYS A 448 -6.37 10.11 -8.58
C LYS A 448 -6.88 8.87 -7.85
N HIS A 449 -8.17 8.59 -8.01
CA HIS A 449 -8.88 7.51 -7.34
C HIS A 449 -9.38 6.45 -8.33
N PRO A 450 -8.54 5.47 -8.74
CA PRO A 450 -8.96 4.42 -9.66
C PRO A 450 -9.84 3.39 -8.97
N GLN A 451 -10.70 2.76 -9.78
CA GLN A 451 -11.44 1.57 -9.43
C GLN A 451 -10.73 0.31 -10.00
N PRO A 452 -11.03 -0.90 -9.54
CA PRO A 452 -10.49 -2.13 -10.10
C PRO A 452 -10.61 -2.23 -11.62
N ALA A 453 -11.72 -1.79 -12.17
CA ALA A 453 -11.96 -1.78 -13.61
C ALA A 453 -10.97 -0.91 -14.39
N ASP A 454 -10.44 0.14 -13.79
CA ASP A 454 -9.46 1.04 -14.42
C ASP A 454 -8.09 0.36 -14.53
N PHE A 455 -7.73 -0.42 -13.52
CA PHE A 455 -6.54 -1.27 -13.58
C PHE A 455 -6.69 -2.35 -14.66
N PHE A 456 -7.77 -3.13 -14.61
CA PHE A 456 -8.02 -4.22 -15.57
C PHE A 456 -8.01 -3.72 -17.01
N ARG A 457 -8.73 -2.65 -17.29
CA ARG A 457 -8.77 -2.03 -18.63
C ARG A 457 -7.40 -1.53 -19.08
N THR A 458 -6.62 -0.94 -18.18
CA THR A 458 -5.28 -0.45 -18.56
C THR A 458 -4.37 -1.61 -18.94
N ILE A 459 -4.40 -2.73 -18.20
CA ILE A 459 -3.61 -3.91 -18.54
C ILE A 459 -4.06 -4.49 -19.90
N GLU A 460 -5.36 -4.60 -20.14
CA GLU A 460 -5.92 -5.11 -21.41
C GLU A 460 -5.59 -4.20 -22.59
N GLU A 461 -5.75 -2.88 -22.43
CA GLU A 461 -5.43 -1.90 -23.50
C GLU A 461 -3.96 -1.93 -23.90
N VAL A 462 -3.05 -1.93 -22.93
CA VAL A 462 -1.61 -1.89 -23.21
C VAL A 462 -1.11 -3.23 -23.75
N SER A 463 -1.63 -4.34 -23.23
CA SER A 463 -1.24 -5.69 -23.68
C SER A 463 -1.90 -6.10 -25.00
N GLY A 464 -3.02 -5.47 -25.38
CA GLY A 464 -3.85 -5.87 -26.51
C GLY A 464 -4.50 -7.25 -26.32
N ARG A 465 -4.64 -7.74 -25.09
CA ARG A 465 -5.16 -9.09 -24.75
C ARG A 465 -6.49 -8.98 -24.01
N ASP A 466 -7.43 -9.84 -24.33
CA ASP A 466 -8.62 -10.08 -23.50
C ASP A 466 -8.21 -10.94 -22.29
N LEU A 467 -8.31 -10.36 -21.10
CA LEU A 467 -7.99 -10.98 -19.83
C LEU A 467 -9.23 -11.19 -18.95
N SER A 468 -10.43 -11.03 -19.51
CA SER A 468 -11.70 -11.15 -18.77
C SER A 468 -11.82 -12.51 -18.05
N TRP A 469 -11.29 -13.59 -18.65
CA TRP A 469 -11.21 -14.92 -18.04
C TRP A 469 -10.34 -14.92 -16.77
N PHE A 470 -9.24 -14.18 -16.77
CA PHE A 470 -8.29 -14.07 -15.64
C PHE A 470 -8.90 -13.28 -14.48
N TRP A 471 -9.41 -12.07 -14.77
CA TRP A 471 -10.05 -11.24 -13.76
C TRP A 471 -11.23 -11.93 -13.12
N ARG A 472 -12.13 -12.50 -13.94
CA ARG A 472 -13.30 -13.24 -13.45
C ARG A 472 -12.89 -14.43 -12.58
N GLY A 473 -11.94 -15.26 -13.03
CA GLY A 473 -11.53 -16.46 -12.32
C GLY A 473 -10.89 -16.14 -10.97
N PHE A 474 -9.92 -15.27 -10.94
CA PHE A 474 -9.04 -15.09 -9.78
C PHE A 474 -9.38 -13.90 -8.89
N PHE A 475 -10.00 -12.84 -9.42
CA PHE A 475 -10.34 -11.65 -8.62
C PHE A 475 -11.78 -11.63 -8.16
N TYR A 476 -12.74 -11.91 -9.07
CA TYR A 476 -14.17 -11.81 -8.76
C TYR A 476 -14.81 -13.06 -8.17
N THR A 477 -14.18 -14.23 -8.32
CA THR A 477 -14.72 -15.48 -7.81
C THR A 477 -13.69 -16.24 -6.98
N THR A 478 -14.14 -17.34 -6.38
CA THR A 478 -13.30 -18.30 -5.64
C THR A 478 -12.94 -19.51 -6.50
N ALA A 479 -12.83 -19.31 -7.82
CA ALA A 479 -12.51 -20.38 -8.75
C ALA A 479 -11.08 -20.88 -8.52
N ALA A 480 -10.93 -22.17 -8.33
CA ALA A 480 -9.62 -22.82 -8.16
C ALA A 480 -9.08 -23.32 -9.50
N LEU A 481 -7.78 -23.26 -9.69
CA LEU A 481 -7.05 -23.86 -10.80
C LEU A 481 -6.67 -25.31 -10.42
N ASP A 482 -6.92 -26.28 -11.30
CA ASP A 482 -6.50 -27.67 -11.16
C ASP A 482 -6.22 -28.21 -12.57
N GLN A 483 -4.94 -28.15 -12.98
CA GLN A 483 -4.47 -28.68 -14.26
C GLN A 483 -3.78 -30.02 -14.05
N SER A 484 -3.96 -30.96 -14.98
CA SER A 484 -3.41 -32.32 -14.81
C SER A 484 -2.93 -32.92 -16.12
N VAL A 485 -2.00 -33.88 -16.01
CA VAL A 485 -1.64 -34.79 -17.12
C VAL A 485 -2.43 -36.08 -17.02
N GLU A 486 -3.49 -36.24 -17.83
CA GLU A 486 -4.36 -37.42 -17.82
C GLU A 486 -3.66 -38.68 -18.38
N SER A 487 -2.96 -38.56 -19.50
CA SER A 487 -2.30 -39.69 -20.14
C SER A 487 -1.30 -39.26 -21.22
N VAL A 488 -0.34 -40.14 -21.49
CA VAL A 488 0.53 -40.07 -22.67
C VAL A 488 0.38 -41.35 -23.48
N LYS A 489 0.14 -41.23 -24.80
CA LYS A 489 0.01 -42.36 -25.73
C LYS A 489 0.94 -42.22 -26.92
N GLN A 490 1.66 -43.28 -27.27
CA GLN A 490 2.46 -43.32 -28.48
C GLN A 490 1.57 -43.62 -29.69
N SER A 491 1.81 -42.92 -30.80
CA SER A 491 1.15 -43.17 -32.08
C SER A 491 2.02 -44.05 -32.99
N SER A 492 1.43 -44.64 -34.00
CA SER A 492 2.13 -45.50 -34.98
C SER A 492 3.15 -44.75 -35.84
N ASP A 493 3.05 -43.45 -35.92
CA ASP A 493 4.00 -42.53 -36.61
C ASP A 493 5.12 -42.01 -35.72
N SER A 494 5.34 -42.61 -34.56
CA SER A 494 6.32 -42.18 -33.55
C SER A 494 6.03 -40.80 -32.92
N SER A 495 4.86 -40.22 -33.09
CA SER A 495 4.41 -39.05 -32.31
C SER A 495 3.85 -39.50 -30.95
N SER A 496 3.93 -38.59 -29.96
CA SER A 496 3.32 -38.83 -28.65
C SER A 496 2.11 -37.89 -28.45
N LEU A 497 1.00 -38.45 -28.01
CA LEU A 497 -0.21 -37.71 -27.68
C LEU A 497 -0.31 -37.54 -26.18
N VAL A 498 -0.12 -36.30 -25.71
CA VAL A 498 -0.24 -35.94 -24.30
C VAL A 498 -1.58 -35.30 -24.05
N THR A 499 -2.38 -35.96 -23.23
CA THR A 499 -3.71 -35.47 -22.84
C THR A 499 -3.58 -34.69 -21.54
N ILE A 500 -3.97 -33.45 -21.56
CA ILE A 500 -4.05 -32.57 -20.39
C ILE A 500 -5.50 -32.20 -20.11
N ARG A 501 -5.77 -31.95 -18.83
CA ARG A 501 -7.11 -31.55 -18.36
C ARG A 501 -7.02 -30.34 -17.46
N ASN A 502 -8.07 -29.55 -17.51
CA ASN A 502 -8.38 -28.56 -16.50
C ASN A 502 -9.58 -29.09 -15.69
N LEU A 503 -9.35 -29.44 -14.44
CA LEU A 503 -10.35 -30.03 -13.54
C LEU A 503 -11.06 -28.97 -12.70
N GLY A 504 -10.39 -27.81 -12.49
CA GLY A 504 -10.95 -26.68 -11.78
C GLY A 504 -11.79 -25.74 -12.66
N PRO A 505 -12.56 -24.83 -12.06
CA PRO A 505 -13.34 -23.83 -12.78
C PRO A 505 -12.49 -22.65 -13.31
N ALA A 506 -11.32 -22.35 -12.73
CA ALA A 506 -10.40 -21.36 -13.26
C ALA A 506 -9.58 -21.93 -14.41
N VAL A 507 -9.15 -21.07 -15.32
CA VAL A 507 -8.30 -21.44 -16.47
C VAL A 507 -7.02 -20.65 -16.49
N MET A 508 -5.93 -21.27 -16.95
CA MET A 508 -4.62 -20.63 -17.19
C MET A 508 -3.99 -21.22 -18.47
N PRO A 509 -3.03 -20.53 -19.10
CA PRO A 509 -2.13 -21.17 -20.04
C PRO A 509 -1.46 -22.38 -19.40
N VAL A 510 -0.94 -23.31 -20.21
CA VAL A 510 -0.24 -24.51 -19.70
C VAL A 510 1.24 -24.42 -20.07
N GLU A 511 2.12 -24.53 -19.08
CA GLU A 511 3.52 -24.88 -19.29
C GLU A 511 3.64 -26.40 -19.13
N LEU A 512 3.91 -27.08 -20.25
CA LEU A 512 4.02 -28.54 -20.31
C LEU A 512 5.48 -28.94 -20.51
N GLU A 513 6.07 -29.52 -19.50
CA GLU A 513 7.42 -30.12 -19.58
C GLU A 513 7.30 -31.58 -20.03
N LEU A 514 8.10 -31.98 -21.01
CA LEU A 514 8.16 -33.34 -21.56
C LEU A 514 9.55 -33.90 -21.37
N SER A 515 9.67 -35.04 -20.69
CA SER A 515 10.87 -35.86 -20.62
C SER A 515 10.84 -36.90 -21.74
N LEU A 516 11.88 -36.95 -22.56
CA LEU A 516 11.97 -37.82 -23.72
C LEU A 516 12.88 -39.04 -23.43
N ALA A 517 12.61 -40.14 -24.11
CA ALA A 517 13.33 -41.42 -23.93
C ALA A 517 14.86 -41.34 -24.23
N ASN A 518 15.29 -40.31 -24.93
CA ASN A 518 16.71 -40.04 -25.17
C ASN A 518 17.40 -39.23 -24.04
N GLY A 519 16.68 -38.96 -22.94
CA GLY A 519 17.18 -38.20 -21.78
C GLY A 519 17.09 -36.68 -21.92
N THR A 520 16.53 -36.15 -23.01
CA THR A 520 16.32 -34.69 -23.15
C THR A 520 14.95 -34.26 -22.57
N THR A 521 14.90 -33.02 -22.15
CA THR A 521 13.67 -32.37 -21.68
C THR A 521 13.31 -31.21 -22.61
N THR A 522 12.03 -30.98 -22.85
CA THR A 522 11.51 -29.84 -23.62
C THR A 522 10.28 -29.27 -22.96
N THR A 523 10.14 -27.94 -23.01
CA THR A 523 8.96 -27.25 -22.46
C THR A 523 8.13 -26.67 -23.61
N VAL A 524 6.83 -26.90 -23.54
CA VAL A 524 5.83 -26.38 -24.48
C VAL A 524 4.92 -25.43 -23.76
N LYS A 525 4.73 -24.23 -24.31
CA LYS A 525 3.77 -23.25 -23.80
C LYS A 525 2.50 -23.32 -24.65
N LEU A 526 1.38 -23.67 -24.02
CA LEU A 526 0.08 -23.76 -24.65
C LEU A 526 -0.79 -22.58 -24.16
N PRO A 527 -1.42 -21.84 -25.06
CA PRO A 527 -2.19 -20.66 -24.68
C PRO A 527 -3.52 -21.05 -24.00
N VAL A 528 -4.12 -20.08 -23.30
CA VAL A 528 -5.38 -20.31 -22.57
C VAL A 528 -6.54 -20.74 -23.47
N GLU A 529 -6.49 -20.37 -24.73
CA GLU A 529 -7.50 -20.70 -25.76
C GLU A 529 -7.68 -22.20 -25.99
N ILE A 530 -6.74 -23.04 -25.57
CA ILE A 530 -6.92 -24.52 -25.63
C ILE A 530 -8.13 -24.98 -24.81
N TRP A 531 -8.60 -24.17 -23.86
CA TRP A 531 -9.75 -24.44 -23.01
C TRP A 531 -11.09 -23.94 -23.56
N TYR A 532 -11.12 -23.22 -24.70
CA TYR A 532 -12.37 -22.68 -25.27
C TYR A 532 -13.38 -23.76 -25.67
N ASN A 533 -12.92 -24.96 -26.01
CA ASN A 533 -13.77 -26.04 -26.46
C ASN A 533 -14.00 -27.13 -25.36
N GLY A 534 -13.66 -26.82 -24.12
CA GLY A 534 -13.86 -27.74 -23.00
C GLY A 534 -12.62 -27.88 -22.11
N ASN A 535 -12.70 -28.79 -21.17
CA ASN A 535 -11.70 -28.98 -20.12
C ASN A 535 -10.64 -30.05 -20.45
N ARG A 536 -10.51 -30.43 -21.72
CA ARG A 536 -9.58 -31.49 -22.17
C ARG A 536 -8.92 -31.06 -23.46
N PHE A 537 -7.60 -31.14 -23.50
CA PHE A 537 -6.79 -30.84 -24.69
C PHE A 537 -5.79 -31.97 -24.94
N VAL A 538 -5.53 -32.29 -26.21
CA VAL A 538 -4.53 -33.26 -26.61
C VAL A 538 -3.40 -32.57 -27.37
N TYR A 539 -2.25 -32.44 -26.72
CA TYR A 539 -1.04 -31.97 -27.37
C TYR A 539 -0.38 -33.13 -28.15
N ARG A 540 -0.06 -32.87 -29.41
CA ARG A 540 0.69 -33.84 -30.24
C ARG A 540 2.16 -33.41 -30.30
N ASN A 541 3.02 -34.13 -29.56
CA ASN A 541 4.45 -33.99 -29.73
C ASN A 541 4.87 -34.62 -31.07
N PRO A 542 5.68 -33.89 -31.89
CA PRO A 542 6.11 -34.38 -33.20
C PRO A 542 6.78 -35.77 -33.16
N PRO A 543 6.83 -36.50 -34.30
CA PRO A 543 7.54 -37.75 -34.39
C PRO A 543 8.99 -37.63 -33.92
N GLY A 544 9.42 -38.55 -33.02
CA GLY A 544 10.72 -38.53 -32.42
C GLY A 544 10.87 -39.50 -31.25
N PRO A 545 11.81 -39.23 -30.32
CA PRO A 545 11.94 -40.01 -29.09
C PRO A 545 10.64 -40.01 -28.31
N ALA A 546 10.24 -41.16 -27.76
CA ALA A 546 8.99 -41.31 -27.00
C ALA A 546 9.00 -40.39 -25.78
N VAL A 547 7.85 -39.80 -25.46
CA VAL A 547 7.62 -39.11 -24.21
C VAL A 547 7.50 -40.13 -23.08
N VAL A 548 8.39 -40.10 -22.11
CA VAL A 548 8.43 -41.00 -20.95
C VAL A 548 8.01 -40.31 -19.65
N GLY A 549 7.93 -38.98 -19.64
CA GLY A 549 7.40 -38.16 -18.56
C GLY A 549 6.74 -36.90 -19.12
N ALA A 550 5.70 -36.44 -18.48
CA ALA A 550 5.04 -35.18 -18.79
C ALA A 550 4.58 -34.52 -17.49
N ARG A 551 4.79 -33.19 -17.37
CA ARG A 551 4.40 -32.43 -16.19
C ARG A 551 3.85 -31.07 -16.61
N VAL A 552 2.72 -30.67 -16.05
CA VAL A 552 2.20 -29.29 -16.09
C VAL A 552 2.74 -28.52 -14.89
N ASN A 553 2.84 -27.19 -14.99
CA ASN A 553 3.33 -26.30 -13.92
C ASN A 553 4.68 -26.76 -13.30
N PRO A 554 5.73 -26.97 -14.10
CA PRO A 554 6.96 -27.65 -13.65
C PRO A 554 7.75 -26.88 -12.56
N ASP A 555 7.60 -25.57 -12.48
CA ASP A 555 8.23 -24.71 -11.46
C ASP A 555 7.35 -24.48 -10.22
N GLU A 556 6.11 -24.98 -10.22
CA GLU A 556 5.12 -24.82 -9.14
C GLU A 556 4.77 -23.34 -8.81
N LEU A 557 4.79 -22.48 -9.85
CA LEU A 557 4.49 -21.07 -9.72
C LEU A 557 3.09 -20.67 -10.23
N PHE A 558 2.26 -21.63 -10.64
CA PHE A 558 0.81 -21.44 -10.75
C PHE A 558 0.10 -21.85 -9.45
N PRO A 559 -1.00 -21.20 -9.09
CA PRO A 559 -1.76 -21.53 -7.89
C PRO A 559 -2.66 -22.76 -8.13
N ASP A 560 -2.05 -23.88 -8.53
CA ASP A 560 -2.73 -25.15 -8.71
C ASP A 560 -3.04 -25.77 -7.34
N VAL A 561 -4.31 -26.15 -7.14
CA VAL A 561 -4.78 -26.68 -5.85
C VAL A 561 -4.45 -28.15 -5.64
N ASN A 562 -3.99 -28.87 -6.68
CA ASN A 562 -3.71 -30.30 -6.61
C ASN A 562 -2.42 -30.72 -7.34
N PRO A 563 -1.24 -30.34 -6.84
CA PRO A 563 0.03 -30.66 -7.51
C PRO A 563 0.29 -32.19 -7.69
N SER A 564 -0.50 -33.05 -7.03
CA SER A 564 -0.32 -34.51 -7.11
C SER A 564 -0.72 -35.11 -8.46
N ASN A 565 -1.53 -34.40 -9.26
CA ASN A 565 -1.98 -34.82 -10.57
C ASN A 565 -1.27 -34.11 -11.74
N ASP A 566 -0.33 -33.21 -11.45
CA ASP A 566 0.43 -32.43 -12.43
C ASP A 566 1.32 -33.29 -13.33
N ALA A 567 1.71 -34.48 -12.87
CA ALA A 567 2.70 -35.29 -13.54
C ALA A 567 2.19 -36.67 -13.95
N TRP A 568 2.67 -37.11 -15.11
CA TRP A 568 2.53 -38.49 -15.60
C TRP A 568 3.94 -39.05 -15.91
N THR A 569 4.17 -40.30 -15.54
CA THR A 569 5.42 -41.00 -15.84
C THR A 569 5.09 -42.38 -16.45
N ALA A 570 5.79 -42.79 -17.49
CA ALA A 570 5.67 -44.11 -18.07
C ALA A 570 5.98 -45.20 -17.03
N ALA A 571 5.19 -46.24 -16.99
CA ALA A 571 5.54 -47.40 -16.17
C ALA A 571 6.94 -47.93 -16.58
N PRO A 572 7.76 -48.35 -15.62
CA PRO A 572 9.06 -48.96 -15.95
C PRO A 572 8.82 -50.11 -16.96
N SER A 573 9.53 -50.07 -18.09
CA SER A 573 9.49 -51.23 -19.01
C SER A 573 9.94 -52.44 -18.23
N ALA A 574 9.06 -53.46 -18.08
CA ALA A 574 9.48 -54.72 -17.55
C ALA A 574 10.63 -55.19 -18.46
N THR A 575 11.84 -55.20 -17.94
CA THR A 575 12.97 -55.81 -18.63
C THR A 575 12.63 -57.27 -18.82
N PRO A 576 12.70 -57.82 -20.07
CA PRO A 576 12.34 -59.20 -20.35
C PRO A 576 13.28 -60.17 -19.65
#